data_b1b5000c1d2f33af51e12521bd49a73b
#
_entry.id   b1b5000c1d2f33af51e12521bd49a73b
#
_cell.length_a   1.000
_cell.length_b   1.000
_cell.length_c   1.000
_cell.angle_alpha   90.00
_cell.angle_beta   90.00
_cell.angle_gamma   90.00
#
_symmetry.space_group_name_H-M   'P 1'
#
loop_
_entity.id
_entity.type
_entity.pdbx_description
1 polymer ?
#
loop_
_entity_poly.entity_id
_entity_poly.type
_entity_poly.pdbx_seq_one_letter_code
_entity_poly.pdbx_strand_id
1 'polypeptide(L)'
;MKSIVIFRKICYNIEKLEKFWRTINMYDVITQMVYTIGRNNGKFIKMLGTGFLIAEGKYVVVPRHVVGDNDDGLGIILPSITSFDECQDTTVNSCNFANMVIKYSDPFRDIAILEVKDAQLKFSTLPIGGIDDISVGDDILIFGFPHCVEGRKVLTMQKAMVGAKILLNSSGVKSKYCVINTQTRPGQSGSMIYSAKHNKIVGILIGAFVSSDGISLGGINPRELHQTTQCLSAEYIKKMIGE
;
A
#
# COMPACT_ATOMS: atom_id res chain seq x y z
N MET A 1 -49.60 7.81 21.82
CA MET A 1 -49.36 7.89 20.38
C MET A 1 -48.01 8.52 19.99
N LYS A 2 -47.44 9.50 20.70
CA LYS A 2 -46.16 10.14 20.36
C LYS A 2 -44.94 9.20 20.52
N SER A 3 -44.93 8.29 21.49
CA SER A 3 -43.79 7.37 21.75
C SER A 3 -43.59 6.31 20.65
N ILE A 4 -44.65 5.82 20.01
CA ILE A 4 -44.59 4.81 18.95
C ILE A 4 -44.00 5.40 17.65
N VAL A 5 -44.29 6.70 17.40
CA VAL A 5 -43.77 7.39 16.20
C VAL A 5 -42.26 7.65 16.33
N ILE A 6 -41.76 7.95 17.53
CA ILE A 6 -40.34 8.15 17.80
C ILE A 6 -39.59 6.84 17.67
N PHE A 7 -40.14 5.74 18.21
CA PHE A 7 -39.50 4.41 18.11
C PHE A 7 -39.39 3.92 16.65
N ARG A 8 -40.46 4.10 15.85
CA ARG A 8 -40.41 3.78 14.41
C ARG A 8 -39.39 4.62 13.63
N LYS A 9 -39.22 5.90 13.97
CA LYS A 9 -38.25 6.77 13.33
C LYS A 9 -36.79 6.40 13.69
N ILE A 10 -36.57 5.97 14.94
CA ILE A 10 -35.25 5.48 15.39
C ILE A 10 -34.91 4.14 14.72
N CYS A 11 -35.84 3.18 14.71
CA CYS A 11 -35.67 1.90 14.04
C CYS A 11 -35.40 2.07 12.53
N TYR A 12 -36.17 2.95 11.86
CA TYR A 12 -35.96 3.25 10.43
C TYR A 12 -34.58 3.86 10.15
N ASN A 13 -34.06 4.71 11.03
CA ASN A 13 -32.72 5.28 10.90
C ASN A 13 -31.64 4.24 11.19
N ILE A 14 -31.86 3.32 12.14
CA ILE A 14 -30.92 2.22 12.42
C ILE A 14 -30.86 1.25 11.25
N GLU A 15 -32.02 0.82 10.70
CA GLU A 15 -32.05 -0.03 9.50
C GLU A 15 -31.42 0.62 8.29
N LYS A 16 -31.59 1.94 8.11
CA LYS A 16 -30.96 2.70 7.02
C LYS A 16 -29.46 2.82 7.22
N LEU A 17 -28.98 2.99 8.46
CA LEU A 17 -27.57 2.98 8.81
C LEU A 17 -26.97 1.56 8.66
N GLU A 18 -27.66 0.52 9.14
CA GLU A 18 -27.21 -0.87 8.94
C GLU A 18 -27.16 -1.26 7.45
N LYS A 19 -28.15 -0.83 6.66
CA LYS A 19 -28.17 -1.03 5.22
C LYS A 19 -27.05 -0.26 4.52
N PHE A 20 -26.75 0.96 5.00
CA PHE A 20 -25.62 1.77 4.53
C PHE A 20 -24.28 1.10 4.86
N TRP A 21 -24.10 0.59 6.10
CA TRP A 21 -22.89 -0.14 6.51
C TRP A 21 -22.74 -1.50 5.84
N ARG A 22 -23.84 -2.19 5.50
CA ARG A 22 -23.81 -3.45 4.72
C ARG A 22 -23.49 -3.24 3.25
N THR A 23 -23.61 -2.03 2.73
CA THR A 23 -23.36 -1.69 1.32
C THR A 23 -21.92 -1.23 1.08
N ILE A 24 -21.19 -0.84 2.13
CA ILE A 24 -19.77 -0.47 2.02
C ILE A 24 -18.96 -1.75 2.22
N ASN A 25 -18.24 -2.15 1.17
CA ASN A 25 -17.22 -3.18 1.31
C ASN A 25 -16.22 -2.74 2.38
N MET A 26 -15.91 -3.61 3.35
CA MET A 26 -14.99 -3.31 4.45
C MET A 26 -13.63 -2.76 3.96
N TYR A 27 -13.27 -3.06 2.72
CA TYR A 27 -12.00 -2.64 2.12
C TYR A 27 -12.10 -1.35 1.30
N ASP A 28 -13.29 -0.77 1.11
CA ASP A 28 -13.45 0.42 0.27
C ASP A 28 -12.68 1.64 0.80
N VAL A 29 -12.52 1.75 2.13
CA VAL A 29 -11.67 2.77 2.73
C VAL A 29 -10.23 2.71 2.20
N ILE A 30 -9.75 1.51 1.85
CA ILE A 30 -8.39 1.29 1.36
C ILE A 30 -8.19 1.87 -0.04
N THR A 31 -9.27 1.99 -0.84
CA THR A 31 -9.18 2.65 -2.16
C THR A 31 -8.69 4.09 -2.06
N GLN A 32 -8.93 4.74 -0.91
CA GLN A 32 -8.53 6.11 -0.62
C GLN A 32 -7.20 6.20 0.18
N MET A 33 -6.59 5.06 0.48
CA MET A 33 -5.34 5.00 1.25
C MET A 33 -4.14 4.58 0.42
N VAL A 34 -4.34 3.87 -0.70
CA VAL A 34 -3.26 3.32 -1.52
C VAL A 34 -3.17 4.08 -2.84
N TYR A 35 -1.97 4.54 -3.17
CA TYR A 35 -1.72 5.43 -4.29
C TYR A 35 -0.63 4.89 -5.22
N THR A 36 -0.73 5.25 -6.50
CA THR A 36 0.39 5.15 -7.41
C THR A 36 1.35 6.31 -7.14
N ILE A 37 2.61 5.99 -6.92
CA ILE A 37 3.69 6.98 -6.85
C ILE A 37 4.13 7.32 -8.26
N GLY A 38 4.31 8.59 -8.55
CA GLY A 38 4.72 9.06 -9.87
C GLY A 38 5.69 10.23 -9.81
N ARG A 39 6.30 10.50 -10.96
CA ARG A 39 7.17 11.65 -11.17
C ARG A 39 6.70 12.42 -12.40
N ASN A 40 6.32 13.66 -12.18
CA ASN A 40 5.89 14.59 -13.24
C ASN A 40 7.13 15.30 -13.82
N ASN A 41 7.35 15.15 -15.12
CA ASN A 41 8.44 15.82 -15.85
C ASN A 41 7.95 17.04 -16.67
N GLY A 42 6.73 17.50 -16.43
CA GLY A 42 6.09 18.61 -17.15
C GLY A 42 5.35 18.20 -18.42
N LYS A 43 5.62 17.02 -18.98
CA LYS A 43 4.93 16.49 -20.18
C LYS A 43 4.03 15.30 -19.86
N PHE A 44 4.48 14.44 -18.99
CA PHE A 44 3.74 13.26 -18.55
C PHE A 44 4.17 12.86 -17.13
N ILE A 45 3.38 12.02 -16.51
CA ILE A 45 3.68 11.43 -15.20
C ILE A 45 4.20 10.00 -15.43
N LYS A 46 5.45 9.75 -15.06
CA LYS A 46 6.02 8.41 -15.00
C LYS A 46 5.61 7.76 -13.70
N MET A 47 4.86 6.66 -13.76
CA MET A 47 4.52 5.85 -12.59
C MET A 47 5.73 5.00 -12.15
N LEU A 48 6.00 4.97 -10.84
CA LEU A 48 7.21 4.38 -10.25
C LEU A 48 6.90 3.15 -9.39
N GLY A 49 5.76 3.12 -8.72
CA GLY A 49 5.40 2.08 -7.79
C GLY A 49 4.15 2.43 -6.98
N THR A 50 4.01 1.77 -5.85
CA THR A 50 2.88 1.94 -4.92
C THR A 50 3.35 2.62 -3.64
N GLY A 51 2.45 3.37 -3.00
CA GLY A 51 2.61 3.88 -1.63
C GLY A 51 1.26 3.90 -0.93
N PHE A 52 1.27 4.05 0.40
CA PHE A 52 0.04 4.11 1.17
C PHE A 52 0.08 5.16 2.27
N LEU A 53 -1.11 5.66 2.60
CA LEU A 53 -1.34 6.75 3.54
C LEU A 53 -1.27 6.27 4.99
N ILE A 54 -0.67 7.10 5.86
CA ILE A 54 -0.56 6.88 7.30
C ILE A 54 -0.78 8.20 8.06
N ALA A 55 -0.82 8.12 9.40
CA ALA A 55 -0.87 9.28 10.29
C ALA A 55 -1.98 10.27 9.90
N GLU A 56 -3.23 9.76 9.82
CA GLU A 56 -4.43 10.54 9.49
C GLU A 56 -4.34 11.35 8.19
N GLY A 57 -3.58 10.84 7.23
CA GLY A 57 -3.42 11.47 5.93
C GLY A 57 -2.24 12.39 5.78
N LYS A 58 -1.38 12.48 6.79
CA LYS A 58 -0.22 13.38 6.77
C LYS A 58 0.93 12.86 5.91
N TYR A 59 1.16 11.55 5.90
CA TYR A 59 2.30 10.93 5.27
C TYR A 59 1.91 9.79 4.34
N VAL A 60 2.74 9.57 3.32
CA VAL A 60 2.68 8.39 2.44
C VAL A 60 3.97 7.60 2.59
N VAL A 61 3.85 6.30 2.84
CA VAL A 61 4.97 5.35 2.93
C VAL A 61 5.24 4.75 1.57
N VAL A 62 6.52 4.64 1.22
CA VAL A 62 6.99 4.05 -0.03
C VAL A 62 8.38 3.45 0.16
N PRO A 63 8.81 2.41 -0.58
CA PRO A 63 10.21 1.99 -0.58
C PRO A 63 11.10 3.08 -1.16
N ARG A 64 12.28 3.28 -0.54
CA ARG A 64 13.23 4.31 -0.97
C ARG A 64 13.71 4.09 -2.41
N HIS A 65 13.93 2.82 -2.82
CA HIS A 65 14.36 2.50 -4.19
C HIS A 65 13.34 2.94 -5.27
N VAL A 66 12.06 3.11 -4.92
CA VAL A 66 11.00 3.58 -5.83
C VAL A 66 11.15 5.08 -6.12
N VAL A 67 11.48 5.87 -5.10
CA VAL A 67 11.53 7.34 -5.21
C VAL A 67 12.93 7.90 -5.40
N GLY A 68 13.97 7.16 -4.95
CA GLY A 68 15.35 7.65 -4.93
C GLY A 68 15.56 8.74 -3.88
N ASP A 69 16.55 9.60 -4.12
CA ASP A 69 16.95 10.66 -3.20
C ASP A 69 16.54 12.07 -3.66
N ASN A 70 15.90 12.19 -4.83
CA ASN A 70 15.43 13.45 -5.40
C ASN A 70 13.90 13.46 -5.43
N ASP A 71 13.28 14.52 -4.93
CA ASP A 71 11.83 14.72 -4.91
C ASP A 71 11.31 15.69 -6.00
N ASP A 72 12.14 16.09 -6.97
CA ASP A 72 11.71 16.93 -8.10
C ASP A 72 10.60 16.22 -8.89
N GLY A 73 9.45 16.88 -8.99
CA GLY A 73 8.26 16.35 -9.65
C GLY A 73 7.66 15.10 -9.01
N LEU A 74 8.14 14.69 -7.81
CA LEU A 74 7.61 13.54 -7.10
C LEU A 74 6.20 13.81 -6.57
N GLY A 75 5.34 12.81 -6.63
CA GLY A 75 3.99 12.93 -6.10
C GLY A 75 3.18 11.64 -6.19
N ILE A 76 1.91 11.76 -5.85
CA ILE A 76 0.93 10.69 -5.90
C ILE A 76 -0.13 10.95 -6.94
N ILE A 77 -0.59 9.89 -7.59
CA ILE A 77 -1.79 9.91 -8.42
C ILE A 77 -2.97 9.56 -7.52
N LEU A 78 -3.94 10.47 -7.45
CA LEU A 78 -5.13 10.28 -6.62
C LEU A 78 -6.03 9.18 -7.20
N PRO A 79 -6.76 8.42 -6.34
CA PRO A 79 -7.62 7.33 -6.79
C PRO A 79 -8.77 7.85 -7.65
N SER A 80 -9.22 7.00 -8.56
CA SER A 80 -10.39 7.25 -9.43
C SER A 80 -11.61 6.42 -9.06
N ILE A 81 -11.49 5.55 -8.05
CA ILE A 81 -12.55 4.69 -7.53
C ILE A 81 -12.77 4.93 -6.05
N THR A 82 -13.96 4.66 -5.56
CA THR A 82 -14.35 4.73 -4.15
C THR A 82 -14.72 3.36 -3.58
N SER A 83 -14.91 2.36 -4.44
CA SER A 83 -15.16 0.97 -4.08
C SER A 83 -14.35 0.02 -4.96
N PHE A 84 -13.94 -1.13 -4.41
CA PHE A 84 -13.30 -2.22 -5.19
C PHE A 84 -14.25 -2.89 -6.17
N ASP A 85 -15.58 -2.74 -5.99
CA ASP A 85 -16.59 -3.30 -6.90
C ASP A 85 -16.83 -2.40 -8.13
N GLU A 86 -16.23 -1.20 -8.18
CA GLU A 86 -16.27 -0.34 -9.36
C GLU A 86 -15.34 -0.84 -10.47
N CYS A 87 -15.80 -0.71 -11.72
CA CYS A 87 -14.94 -0.93 -12.87
C CYS A 87 -13.94 0.21 -13.01
N GLN A 88 -12.66 -0.10 -12.91
CA GLN A 88 -11.58 0.87 -13.10
C GLN A 88 -11.37 1.13 -14.60
N ASP A 89 -11.69 2.33 -15.05
CA ASP A 89 -11.55 2.69 -16.48
C ASP A 89 -10.06 2.91 -16.83
N THR A 90 -9.49 1.98 -17.58
CA THR A 90 -8.08 2.03 -18.03
C THR A 90 -7.90 2.80 -19.34
N THR A 91 -8.97 3.29 -19.95
CA THR A 91 -8.91 4.08 -21.20
C THR A 91 -8.69 5.57 -20.93
N VAL A 92 -8.91 6.01 -19.69
CA VAL A 92 -8.72 7.40 -19.26
C VAL A 92 -7.25 7.66 -18.91
N ASN A 93 -6.63 8.56 -19.69
CA ASN A 93 -5.23 8.94 -19.51
C ASN A 93 -5.02 10.14 -18.57
N SER A 94 -6.09 10.88 -18.23
CA SER A 94 -6.01 11.98 -17.27
C SER A 94 -5.96 11.44 -15.83
N CYS A 95 -5.27 12.16 -14.96
CA CYS A 95 -5.24 11.86 -13.52
C CYS A 95 -5.06 13.14 -12.71
N ASN A 96 -5.56 13.12 -11.48
CA ASN A 96 -5.26 14.13 -10.48
C ASN A 96 -3.95 13.76 -9.80
N PHE A 97 -3.05 14.74 -9.67
CA PHE A 97 -1.70 14.55 -9.14
C PHE A 97 -1.45 15.53 -7.98
N ALA A 98 -0.93 15.03 -6.88
CA ALA A 98 -0.52 15.85 -5.73
C ALA A 98 0.99 15.74 -5.52
N ASN A 99 1.66 16.90 -5.46
CA ASN A 99 3.11 16.95 -5.25
C ASN A 99 3.48 16.54 -3.83
N MET A 100 4.59 15.80 -3.71
CA MET A 100 5.12 15.27 -2.46
C MET A 100 6.58 15.68 -2.29
N VAL A 101 7.04 15.68 -1.04
CA VAL A 101 8.47 15.80 -0.69
C VAL A 101 8.89 14.63 0.16
N ILE A 102 10.16 14.24 0.07
CA ILE A 102 10.75 13.23 0.94
C ILE A 102 10.99 13.88 2.31
N LYS A 103 10.25 13.43 3.34
CA LYS A 103 10.36 13.93 4.70
C LYS A 103 11.37 13.16 5.52
N TYR A 104 11.33 11.83 5.43
CA TYR A 104 12.23 10.91 6.10
C TYR A 104 12.68 9.81 5.15
N SER A 105 13.91 9.33 5.33
CA SER A 105 14.48 8.25 4.54
C SER A 105 15.30 7.32 5.44
N ASP A 106 15.08 6.00 5.31
CA ASP A 106 15.88 4.97 5.96
C ASP A 106 16.49 4.07 4.86
N PRO A 107 17.76 4.31 4.49
CA PRO A 107 18.41 3.54 3.44
C PRO A 107 18.72 2.09 3.86
N PHE A 108 18.80 1.79 5.15
CA PHE A 108 19.09 0.45 5.65
C PHE A 108 17.88 -0.49 5.54
N ARG A 109 16.66 0.08 5.66
CA ARG A 109 15.40 -0.65 5.55
C ARG A 109 14.66 -0.41 4.25
N ASP A 110 15.23 0.44 3.39
CA ASP A 110 14.62 0.80 2.11
C ASP A 110 13.23 1.44 2.26
N ILE A 111 13.04 2.34 3.23
CA ILE A 111 11.80 3.09 3.46
C ILE A 111 12.03 4.57 3.20
N ALA A 112 11.07 5.23 2.56
CA ALA A 112 10.91 6.68 2.53
C ALA A 112 9.50 7.06 3.01
N ILE A 113 9.41 8.18 3.72
CA ILE A 113 8.15 8.81 4.15
C ILE A 113 8.01 10.12 3.38
N LEU A 114 6.93 10.23 2.63
CA LEU A 114 6.60 11.41 1.85
C LEU A 114 5.57 12.26 2.59
N GLU A 115 5.68 13.57 2.46
CA GLU A 115 4.72 14.55 2.96
C GLU A 115 4.08 15.31 1.80
N VAL A 116 2.77 15.58 1.87
CA VAL A 116 2.05 16.32 0.82
C VAL A 116 2.41 17.80 0.90
N LYS A 117 2.79 18.41 -0.23
CA LYS A 117 3.18 19.83 -0.27
C LYS A 117 2.00 20.80 -0.18
N ASP A 118 0.95 20.55 -0.94
CA ASP A 118 -0.05 21.57 -1.29
C ASP A 118 -1.48 21.21 -0.87
N ALA A 119 -1.69 20.08 -0.17
CA ALA A 119 -3.01 19.62 0.25
C ALA A 119 -2.94 18.88 1.60
N GLN A 120 -4.01 18.93 2.36
CA GLN A 120 -4.19 18.01 3.50
C GLN A 120 -5.10 16.88 3.07
N LEU A 121 -4.52 15.70 2.94
CA LEU A 121 -5.30 14.47 2.77
C LEU A 121 -5.84 14.09 4.16
N LYS A 122 -6.98 14.63 4.55
CA LYS A 122 -7.64 14.25 5.81
C LYS A 122 -8.34 12.92 5.62
N PHE A 123 -7.74 11.86 6.13
CA PHE A 123 -8.33 10.53 6.05
C PHE A 123 -8.03 9.74 7.33
N SER A 124 -9.04 9.06 7.87
CA SER A 124 -8.81 8.07 8.92
C SER A 124 -8.01 6.92 8.35
N THR A 125 -6.84 6.65 8.92
CA THR A 125 -5.94 5.58 8.48
C THR A 125 -6.06 4.35 9.37
N LEU A 126 -5.72 3.19 8.81
CA LEU A 126 -5.66 1.96 9.56
C LEU A 126 -4.49 1.98 10.56
N PRO A 127 -4.63 1.33 11.73
CA PRO A 127 -3.56 1.24 12.69
C PRO A 127 -2.33 0.54 12.10
N ILE A 128 -1.15 1.04 12.41
CA ILE A 128 0.11 0.40 12.05
C ILE A 128 0.45 -0.64 13.12
N GLY A 129 0.74 -1.86 12.70
CA GLY A 129 1.27 -2.95 13.52
C GLY A 129 2.68 -3.33 13.06
N GLY A 130 2.94 -4.64 13.06
CA GLY A 130 4.17 -5.23 12.56
C GLY A 130 4.01 -6.72 12.30
N ILE A 131 5.06 -7.37 11.82
CA ILE A 131 5.01 -8.82 11.56
C ILE A 131 4.93 -9.66 12.85
N ASP A 132 5.15 -9.07 14.02
CA ASP A 132 4.94 -9.74 15.30
C ASP A 132 3.45 -9.95 15.63
N ASP A 133 2.57 -9.12 15.04
CA ASP A 133 1.10 -9.25 15.17
C ASP A 133 0.54 -10.45 14.37
N ILE A 134 1.27 -11.02 13.41
CA ILE A 134 0.81 -12.11 12.55
C ILE A 134 1.63 -13.36 12.77
N SER A 135 1.13 -14.52 12.36
CA SER A 135 1.80 -15.82 12.42
C SER A 135 2.10 -16.39 11.03
N VAL A 136 3.08 -17.30 10.94
CA VAL A 136 3.26 -18.12 9.74
C VAL A 136 1.99 -18.94 9.52
N GLY A 137 1.49 -18.94 8.28
CA GLY A 137 0.21 -19.55 7.93
C GLY A 137 -0.98 -18.59 7.97
N ASP A 138 -0.86 -17.39 8.57
CA ASP A 138 -1.94 -16.39 8.53
C ASP A 138 -2.15 -15.85 7.12
N ASP A 139 -3.43 -15.62 6.78
CA ASP A 139 -3.84 -14.90 5.58
C ASP A 139 -3.57 -13.40 5.73
N ILE A 140 -3.05 -12.80 4.69
CA ILE A 140 -2.84 -11.37 4.54
C ILE A 140 -3.40 -10.87 3.21
N LEU A 141 -3.70 -9.58 3.15
CA LEU A 141 -4.14 -8.89 1.94
C LEU A 141 -3.08 -7.89 1.49
N ILE A 142 -2.84 -7.85 0.20
CA ILE A 142 -1.89 -6.97 -0.47
C ILE A 142 -2.69 -5.99 -1.31
N PHE A 143 -2.52 -4.70 -1.08
CA PHE A 143 -3.16 -3.63 -1.83
C PHE A 143 -2.11 -2.81 -2.57
N GLY A 144 -2.22 -2.72 -3.89
CA GLY A 144 -1.25 -2.01 -4.71
C GLY A 144 -1.58 -2.01 -6.19
N PHE A 145 -0.63 -1.48 -6.98
CA PHE A 145 -0.79 -1.24 -8.41
C PHE A 145 0.19 -2.09 -9.23
N PRO A 146 -0.10 -3.40 -9.47
CA PRO A 146 0.72 -4.20 -10.36
C PRO A 146 0.75 -3.61 -11.76
N HIS A 147 1.93 -3.64 -12.40
CA HIS A 147 2.19 -3.11 -13.74
C HIS A 147 1.99 -1.60 -13.90
N CYS A 148 1.93 -0.81 -12.80
CA CYS A 148 1.80 0.63 -12.94
C CYS A 148 3.02 1.24 -13.66
N VAL A 149 4.21 0.71 -13.47
CA VAL A 149 5.43 1.16 -14.19
C VAL A 149 5.36 0.95 -15.71
N GLU A 150 4.44 0.08 -16.15
CA GLU A 150 4.14 -0.21 -17.56
C GLU A 150 2.92 0.58 -18.06
N GLY A 151 2.42 1.54 -17.27
CA GLY A 151 1.30 2.41 -17.63
C GLY A 151 -0.08 1.94 -17.15
N ARG A 152 -0.19 0.80 -16.47
CA ARG A 152 -1.47 0.26 -16.00
C ARG A 152 -1.81 0.74 -14.59
N LYS A 153 -2.67 1.74 -14.46
CA LYS A 153 -3.14 2.29 -13.17
C LYS A 153 -4.38 1.52 -12.68
N VAL A 154 -4.20 0.31 -12.15
CA VAL A 154 -5.29 -0.50 -11.59
C VAL A 154 -4.96 -0.90 -10.16
N LEU A 155 -5.76 -0.44 -9.20
CA LEU A 155 -5.66 -0.86 -7.80
C LEU A 155 -6.18 -2.30 -7.67
N THR A 156 -5.38 -3.16 -7.09
CA THR A 156 -5.73 -4.56 -6.89
C THR A 156 -5.70 -4.94 -5.42
N MET A 157 -6.56 -5.86 -5.04
CA MET A 157 -6.50 -6.60 -3.79
C MET A 157 -6.07 -8.04 -4.10
N GLN A 158 -5.02 -8.50 -3.46
CA GLN A 158 -4.49 -9.86 -3.62
C GLN A 158 -4.40 -10.54 -2.25
N LYS A 159 -4.96 -11.74 -2.13
CA LYS A 159 -4.80 -12.57 -0.94
C LYS A 159 -3.52 -13.39 -1.04
N ALA A 160 -2.78 -13.48 0.05
CA ALA A 160 -1.57 -14.29 0.18
C ALA A 160 -1.45 -14.85 1.59
N MET A 161 -0.48 -15.75 1.81
CA MET A 161 -0.20 -16.36 3.10
C MET A 161 1.22 -16.02 3.55
N VAL A 162 1.40 -15.80 4.84
CA VAL A 162 2.71 -15.64 5.47
C VAL A 162 3.43 -17.00 5.44
N GLY A 163 4.52 -17.10 4.67
CA GLY A 163 5.31 -18.32 4.53
C GLY A 163 6.41 -18.46 5.56
N ALA A 164 7.07 -17.35 5.93
CA ALA A 164 8.14 -17.33 6.93
C ALA A 164 8.31 -15.93 7.53
N LYS A 165 8.91 -15.87 8.74
CA LYS A 165 9.44 -14.63 9.33
C LYS A 165 10.97 -14.73 9.34
N ILE A 166 11.64 -13.69 8.86
CA ILE A 166 13.09 -13.68 8.72
C ILE A 166 13.70 -12.39 9.26
N LEU A 167 14.98 -12.45 9.57
CA LEU A 167 15.80 -11.28 9.86
C LEU A 167 16.76 -11.06 8.68
N LEU A 168 16.69 -9.91 8.06
CA LEU A 168 17.68 -9.48 7.05
C LEU A 168 18.65 -8.48 7.67
N ASN A 169 19.91 -8.56 7.27
CA ASN A 169 20.96 -7.66 7.70
C ASN A 169 21.38 -6.76 6.54
N SER A 170 21.20 -5.46 6.71
CA SER A 170 21.70 -4.43 5.77
C SER A 170 22.72 -3.58 6.50
N SER A 171 24.00 -3.70 6.12
CA SER A 171 25.12 -2.93 6.69
C SER A 171 25.16 -2.95 8.23
N GLY A 172 24.94 -4.12 8.84
CA GLY A 172 24.93 -4.30 10.30
C GLY A 172 23.56 -4.07 10.98
N VAL A 173 22.58 -3.52 10.28
CA VAL A 173 21.23 -3.29 10.79
C VAL A 173 20.34 -4.48 10.49
N LYS A 174 19.98 -5.26 11.53
CA LYS A 174 19.03 -6.36 11.41
C LYS A 174 17.60 -5.84 11.44
N SER A 175 16.79 -6.26 10.47
CA SER A 175 15.39 -5.88 10.37
C SER A 175 14.49 -7.07 10.12
N LYS A 176 13.26 -7.00 10.65
CA LYS A 176 12.26 -8.05 10.55
C LYS A 176 11.55 -7.97 9.21
N TYR A 177 11.52 -9.09 8.51
CA TYR A 177 10.78 -9.28 7.27
C TYR A 177 9.87 -10.50 7.37
N CYS A 178 8.85 -10.55 6.55
CA CYS A 178 8.16 -11.80 6.26
C CYS A 178 8.30 -12.15 4.78
N VAL A 179 8.36 -13.44 4.52
CA VAL A 179 8.23 -14.04 3.19
C VAL A 179 6.77 -14.37 2.98
N ILE A 180 6.21 -13.94 1.86
CA ILE A 180 4.82 -14.25 1.49
C ILE A 180 4.80 -15.11 0.23
N ASN A 181 3.88 -16.08 0.20
CA ASN A 181 3.75 -17.07 -0.88
C ASN A 181 2.95 -16.49 -2.05
N THR A 182 3.54 -15.51 -2.72
CA THR A 182 2.98 -14.91 -3.92
C THR A 182 4.07 -14.31 -4.79
N GLN A 183 3.79 -14.20 -6.08
CA GLN A 183 4.63 -13.44 -6.99
C GLN A 183 4.26 -11.96 -6.95
N THR A 184 5.27 -11.09 -6.88
CA THR A 184 5.12 -9.66 -7.13
C THR A 184 5.26 -9.33 -8.61
N ARG A 185 4.60 -8.26 -9.01
CA ARG A 185 4.71 -7.69 -10.35
C ARG A 185 5.39 -6.32 -10.29
N PRO A 186 6.04 -5.87 -11.36
CA PRO A 186 6.57 -4.51 -11.44
C PRO A 186 5.50 -3.48 -11.04
N GLY A 187 5.87 -2.50 -10.21
CA GLY A 187 4.93 -1.50 -9.69
C GLY A 187 4.29 -1.85 -8.33
N GLN A 188 4.36 -3.10 -7.87
CA GLN A 188 3.85 -3.48 -6.55
C GLN A 188 4.77 -3.12 -5.38
N SER A 189 6.04 -2.75 -5.63
CA SER A 189 6.91 -2.22 -4.56
C SER A 189 6.22 -1.06 -3.85
N GLY A 190 6.09 -1.16 -2.52
CA GLY A 190 5.33 -0.23 -1.68
C GLY A 190 3.88 -0.59 -1.43
N SER A 191 3.38 -1.71 -1.96
CA SER A 191 2.03 -2.20 -1.64
C SER A 191 1.85 -2.38 -0.14
N MET A 192 0.69 -1.99 0.34
CA MET A 192 0.28 -2.14 1.73
C MET A 192 -0.02 -3.61 2.04
N ILE A 193 0.59 -4.14 3.09
CA ILE A 193 0.28 -5.47 3.62
C ILE A 193 -0.63 -5.31 4.83
N TYR A 194 -1.83 -5.85 4.72
CA TYR A 194 -2.87 -5.71 5.73
C TYR A 194 -3.30 -7.08 6.28
N SER A 195 -3.45 -7.14 7.60
CA SER A 195 -4.04 -8.26 8.30
C SER A 195 -5.49 -7.96 8.66
N ALA A 196 -6.44 -8.61 7.99
CA ALA A 196 -7.86 -8.49 8.32
C ALA A 196 -8.18 -9.06 9.71
N LYS A 197 -7.46 -10.10 10.15
CA LYS A 197 -7.59 -10.72 11.47
C LYS A 197 -7.31 -9.73 12.62
N HIS A 198 -6.32 -8.85 12.43
CA HIS A 198 -5.89 -7.88 13.45
C HIS A 198 -6.32 -6.45 13.16
N ASN A 199 -6.93 -6.20 12.00
CA ASN A 199 -7.30 -4.86 11.50
C ASN A 199 -6.12 -3.87 11.53
N LYS A 200 -4.94 -4.30 11.03
CA LYS A 200 -3.70 -3.52 11.07
C LYS A 200 -2.94 -3.61 9.75
N ILE A 201 -2.22 -2.54 9.44
CA ILE A 201 -1.14 -2.56 8.45
C ILE A 201 0.05 -3.25 9.11
N VAL A 202 0.48 -4.41 8.59
CA VAL A 202 1.53 -5.24 9.19
C VAL A 202 2.86 -5.19 8.45
N GLY A 203 2.87 -4.70 7.22
CA GLY A 203 4.08 -4.63 6.42
C GLY A 203 3.96 -3.73 5.19
N ILE A 204 5.11 -3.50 4.59
CA ILE A 204 5.27 -2.89 3.27
C ILE A 204 5.96 -3.89 2.34
N LEU A 205 5.42 -4.05 1.14
CA LEU A 205 6.01 -4.90 0.12
C LEU A 205 7.25 -4.24 -0.47
N ILE A 206 8.40 -4.88 -0.35
CA ILE A 206 9.67 -4.37 -0.91
C ILE A 206 9.88 -4.93 -2.31
N GLY A 207 9.74 -6.23 -2.51
CA GLY A 207 9.95 -6.86 -3.81
C GLY A 207 10.19 -8.36 -3.72
N ALA A 208 10.54 -8.96 -4.84
CA ALA A 208 10.94 -10.37 -4.91
C ALA A 208 12.34 -10.56 -4.36
N PHE A 209 12.58 -11.69 -3.72
CA PHE A 209 13.94 -12.14 -3.41
C PHE A 209 14.67 -12.48 -4.72
N VAL A 210 15.83 -11.89 -4.94
CA VAL A 210 16.70 -12.16 -6.07
C VAL A 210 18.00 -12.71 -5.52
N SER A 211 18.35 -13.96 -5.88
CA SER A 211 19.70 -14.49 -5.64
C SER A 211 20.71 -13.76 -6.50
N SER A 212 21.86 -13.40 -5.92
CA SER A 212 22.98 -12.75 -6.65
C SER A 212 23.59 -13.65 -7.73
N ASP A 213 23.39 -14.97 -7.62
CA ASP A 213 24.07 -15.99 -8.44
C ASP A 213 23.20 -16.46 -9.62
N GLY A 214 22.42 -15.57 -10.21
CA GLY A 214 21.51 -15.91 -11.30
C GLY A 214 22.23 -16.34 -12.59
N ILE A 215 22.15 -17.62 -12.91
CA ILE A 215 22.50 -18.15 -14.24
C ILE A 215 21.38 -17.71 -15.20
N SER A 216 21.69 -16.88 -16.19
CA SER A 216 20.76 -16.56 -17.28
C SER A 216 20.57 -17.80 -18.15
N LEU A 217 19.44 -18.48 -18.03
CA LEU A 217 19.08 -19.61 -18.88
C LEU A 217 18.18 -19.11 -20.03
N GLY A 218 18.74 -19.01 -21.22
CA GLY A 218 17.95 -18.91 -22.44
C GLY A 218 17.11 -17.64 -22.61
N GLY A 219 17.55 -16.47 -22.09
CA GLY A 219 16.88 -15.18 -22.27
C GLY A 219 15.71 -14.94 -21.28
N ILE A 220 15.47 -15.86 -20.35
CA ILE A 220 14.50 -15.67 -19.28
C ILE A 220 15.18 -14.89 -18.15
N ASN A 221 14.58 -13.77 -17.74
CA ASN A 221 15.05 -13.01 -16.60
C ASN A 221 14.84 -13.86 -15.32
N PRO A 222 15.91 -14.23 -14.57
CA PRO A 222 15.76 -15.02 -13.34
C PRO A 222 14.82 -14.38 -12.33
N ARG A 223 14.64 -13.06 -12.37
CA ARG A 223 13.68 -12.31 -11.52
C ARG A 223 12.23 -12.71 -11.76
N GLU A 224 11.90 -13.24 -12.95
CA GLU A 224 10.55 -13.70 -13.28
C GLU A 224 10.26 -15.12 -12.76
N LEU A 225 11.31 -15.87 -12.42
CA LEU A 225 11.21 -17.21 -11.87
C LEU A 225 11.06 -17.23 -10.33
N HIS A 226 11.31 -16.11 -9.64
CA HIS A 226 11.23 -16.05 -8.20
C HIS A 226 9.79 -15.92 -7.73
N GLN A 227 9.34 -16.90 -6.96
CA GLN A 227 7.95 -17.02 -6.50
C GLN A 227 7.70 -16.49 -5.11
N THR A 228 8.74 -15.99 -4.40
CA THR A 228 8.61 -15.48 -3.05
C THR A 228 8.81 -13.99 -2.99
N THR A 229 7.97 -13.33 -2.21
CA THR A 229 7.99 -11.89 -2.01
C THR A 229 8.39 -11.55 -0.60
N GLN A 230 9.21 -10.53 -0.44
CA GLN A 230 9.66 -10.02 0.85
C GLN A 230 8.88 -8.76 1.24
N CYS A 231 8.39 -8.76 2.48
CA CYS A 231 7.72 -7.63 3.08
C CYS A 231 8.45 -7.21 4.35
N LEU A 232 8.79 -5.94 4.44
CA LEU A 232 9.36 -5.33 5.64
C LEU A 232 8.26 -5.11 6.69
N SER A 233 8.57 -5.33 7.97
CA SER A 233 7.64 -5.06 9.07
C SER A 233 7.26 -3.58 9.15
N ALA A 234 5.96 -3.31 9.28
CA ALA A 234 5.44 -1.94 9.37
C ALA A 234 5.82 -1.22 10.67
N GLU A 235 6.29 -1.93 11.71
CA GLU A 235 6.72 -1.32 12.99
C GLU A 235 7.82 -0.26 12.82
N TYR A 236 8.65 -0.39 11.78
CA TYR A 236 9.72 0.57 11.52
C TYR A 236 9.19 1.92 11.05
N ILE A 237 8.01 1.95 10.43
CA ILE A 237 7.35 3.18 9.98
C ILE A 237 7.03 4.07 11.19
N LYS A 238 6.49 3.50 12.28
CA LYS A 238 6.19 4.23 13.52
C LYS A 238 7.40 4.96 14.08
N LYS A 239 8.54 4.25 14.15
CA LYS A 239 9.79 4.83 14.65
C LYS A 239 10.27 6.01 13.83
N MET A 240 10.01 6.00 12.52
CA MET A 240 10.42 7.09 11.63
C MET A 240 9.59 8.36 11.81
N ILE A 241 8.30 8.24 12.20
CA ILE A 241 7.39 9.37 12.40
C ILE A 241 7.28 9.82 13.88
N GLY A 242 8.02 9.15 14.80
CA GLY A 242 8.05 9.50 16.21
C GLY A 242 6.88 8.97 17.03
N GLU A 243 6.26 7.85 16.60
CA GLU A 243 5.19 7.12 17.31
C GLU A 243 5.68 5.82 17.94
#